data_dce54f865d45deb9e41f31b83ea07e6e
#
_entry.id   dce54f865d45deb9e41f31b83ea07e6e
#
_cell.length_a   1.000
_cell.length_b   1.000
_cell.length_c   1.000
_cell.angle_alpha   90.00
_cell.angle_beta   90.00
_cell.angle_gamma   90.00
#
_symmetry.space_group_name_H-M   'P 1'
#
loop_
_entity.id
_entity.type
_entity.pdbx_description
1 polymer ?
#
loop_
_entity_poly.entity_id
_entity_poly.type
_entity_poly.pdbx_seq_one_letter_code
_entity_poly.pdbx_strand_id
1 'polypeptide(L)'
;MSMRTTTGVAAGGEKMDALSKVSRVELHDEPESVAGKLFPTLLLAVFFIALLLALIAGISVYMHVSDVQNSNNQQRESLGLIVNTVRANDGTGAIAQGSGPEGDALVIVEHATSGTYETRIYSYQGKILQEYSLAGSAYTPEKASTLATSKTFEFSYSGGLLTVTTDQGTAEVALRFAQGGN
;
A
#
# COMPACT_ATOMS: atom_id res chain seq x y z
N MET A 1 -69.86 98.83 -5.61
CA MET A 1 -69.94 98.39 -4.22
C MET A 1 -69.42 96.94 -4.14
N SER A 2 -68.30 96.92 -3.50
CA SER A 2 -67.82 95.88 -2.53
C SER A 2 -67.53 94.47 -3.03
N MET A 3 -66.33 94.17 -2.95
CA MET A 3 -65.57 93.32 -2.04
C MET A 3 -65.43 91.82 -2.43
N ARG A 4 -64.17 91.52 -2.61
CA ARG A 4 -63.37 90.50 -1.90
C ARG A 4 -63.63 89.04 -2.32
N THR A 5 -62.69 88.16 -2.38
CA THR A 5 -61.37 88.03 -1.77
C THR A 5 -60.63 86.86 -2.45
N THR A 6 -59.43 87.08 -2.69
CA THR A 6 -58.25 86.26 -2.72
C THR A 6 -58.22 85.00 -1.85
N THR A 7 -57.45 84.07 -2.26
CA THR A 7 -56.52 83.25 -1.49
C THR A 7 -56.73 81.73 -1.61
N GLY A 8 -55.67 81.07 -2.08
CA GLY A 8 -55.49 79.67 -1.78
C GLY A 8 -54.87 78.80 -2.87
N VAL A 9 -53.83 79.28 -3.54
CA VAL A 9 -52.99 78.33 -4.33
C VAL A 9 -51.52 78.61 -4.06
N ALA A 10 -51.03 78.22 -2.96
CA ALA A 10 -49.60 78.24 -2.65
C ALA A 10 -49.09 77.09 -1.72
N ALA A 11 -49.86 76.00 -1.60
CA ALA A 11 -49.40 74.93 -0.76
C ALA A 11 -49.11 73.58 -1.49
N GLY A 12 -49.27 73.58 -2.84
CA GLY A 12 -49.06 72.38 -3.65
C GLY A 12 -47.67 72.22 -4.26
N GLY A 13 -46.92 73.32 -4.35
CA GLY A 13 -45.61 73.30 -5.06
C GLY A 13 -44.46 72.76 -4.21
N GLU A 14 -44.54 73.04 -2.91
CA GLU A 14 -43.44 72.70 -2.00
C GLU A 14 -43.40 71.20 -1.61
N LYS A 15 -44.53 70.52 -1.62
CA LYS A 15 -44.60 69.05 -1.34
C LYS A 15 -44.20 68.21 -2.57
N MET A 16 -44.33 68.69 -3.79
CA MET A 16 -43.91 67.98 -4.98
C MET A 16 -42.41 68.11 -5.22
N ASP A 17 -41.78 69.16 -4.77
CA ASP A 17 -40.35 69.37 -4.88
C ASP A 17 -39.60 68.53 -3.83
N ALA A 18 -40.18 68.31 -2.63
CA ALA A 18 -39.62 67.41 -1.60
C ALA A 18 -39.72 65.92 -2.00
N LEU A 19 -40.76 65.51 -2.73
CA LEU A 19 -40.92 64.14 -3.23
C LEU A 19 -40.03 63.83 -4.42
N SER A 20 -39.68 64.81 -5.25
CA SER A 20 -38.74 64.64 -6.38
C SER A 20 -37.29 64.48 -5.89
N LYS A 21 -36.95 65.01 -4.73
CA LYS A 21 -35.63 64.81 -4.11
C LYS A 21 -35.45 63.45 -3.44
N VAL A 22 -36.54 62.80 -3.03
CA VAL A 22 -36.46 61.45 -2.40
C VAL A 22 -36.35 60.34 -3.45
N SER A 23 -36.74 60.56 -4.71
CA SER A 23 -36.69 59.52 -5.76
C SER A 23 -35.34 59.43 -6.46
N ARG A 24 -34.38 60.28 -6.14
CA ARG A 24 -33.03 60.14 -6.66
C ARG A 24 -32.16 59.46 -5.61
N VAL A 25 -32.47 58.21 -5.28
CA VAL A 25 -31.45 57.26 -4.83
C VAL A 25 -30.53 57.13 -6.06
N GLU A 26 -29.47 57.90 -6.10
CA GLU A 26 -28.35 57.60 -6.97
C GLU A 26 -27.88 56.19 -6.58
N LEU A 27 -28.27 55.21 -7.40
CA LEU A 27 -27.53 53.98 -7.49
C LEU A 27 -26.12 54.41 -7.92
N HIS A 28 -25.27 54.63 -6.94
CA HIS A 28 -23.84 54.76 -7.17
C HIS A 28 -23.43 53.39 -7.69
N ASP A 29 -23.49 53.16 -9.00
CA ASP A 29 -22.74 52.14 -9.67
C ASP A 29 -21.26 52.52 -9.49
N GLU A 30 -20.73 52.17 -8.31
CA GLU A 30 -19.29 52.07 -8.15
C GLU A 30 -18.83 51.10 -9.25
N PRO A 31 -17.90 51.51 -10.11
CA PRO A 31 -17.31 50.57 -11.06
C PRO A 31 -16.64 49.49 -10.19
N GLU A 32 -17.31 48.33 -10.06
CA GLU A 32 -16.71 47.15 -9.42
C GLU A 32 -15.35 46.99 -10.06
N SER A 33 -14.31 47.36 -9.33
CA SER A 33 -12.94 47.28 -9.82
C SER A 33 -12.69 45.83 -10.24
N VAL A 34 -12.22 45.66 -11.46
CA VAL A 34 -11.85 44.30 -11.97
C VAL A 34 -10.94 43.55 -10.96
N ALA A 35 -10.15 44.34 -10.21
CA ALA A 35 -9.35 43.85 -9.08
C ALA A 35 -10.20 43.24 -7.95
N GLY A 36 -11.39 43.78 -7.64
CA GLY A 36 -12.27 43.23 -6.62
C GLY A 36 -12.87 41.86 -6.99
N LYS A 37 -13.04 41.56 -8.26
CA LYS A 37 -13.51 40.25 -8.76
C LYS A 37 -12.37 39.26 -8.95
N LEU A 38 -11.17 39.76 -9.29
CA LEU A 38 -9.98 38.88 -9.47
C LEU A 38 -9.43 38.35 -8.16
N PHE A 39 -9.51 39.13 -7.08
CA PHE A 39 -8.95 38.72 -5.78
C PHE A 39 -9.59 37.44 -5.19
N PRO A 40 -10.91 37.30 -5.07
CA PRO A 40 -11.55 36.08 -4.61
C PRO A 40 -11.32 34.89 -5.55
N THR A 41 -11.26 35.12 -6.86
CA THR A 41 -10.97 34.08 -7.85
C THR A 41 -9.54 33.56 -7.71
N LEU A 42 -8.57 34.46 -7.52
CA LEU A 42 -7.17 34.10 -7.29
C LEU A 42 -7.00 33.34 -5.96
N LEU A 43 -7.67 33.81 -4.91
CA LEU A 43 -7.63 33.14 -3.60
C LEU A 43 -8.24 31.74 -3.68
N LEU A 44 -9.33 31.58 -4.41
CA LEU A 44 -9.94 30.29 -4.68
C LEU A 44 -8.99 29.34 -5.45
N ALA A 45 -8.32 29.86 -6.48
CA ALA A 45 -7.35 29.09 -7.25
C ALA A 45 -6.17 28.61 -6.38
N VAL A 46 -5.62 29.50 -5.54
CA VAL A 46 -4.54 29.15 -4.59
C VAL A 46 -5.01 28.09 -3.60
N PHE A 47 -6.24 28.22 -3.09
CA PHE A 47 -6.84 27.23 -2.21
C PHE A 47 -6.93 25.84 -2.86
N PHE A 48 -7.42 25.77 -4.11
CA PHE A 48 -7.49 24.50 -4.83
C PHE A 48 -6.11 23.90 -5.12
N ILE A 49 -5.14 24.72 -5.46
CA ILE A 49 -3.76 24.26 -5.66
C ILE A 49 -3.20 23.69 -4.34
N ALA A 50 -3.39 24.39 -3.23
CA ALA A 50 -2.94 23.89 -1.92
C ALA A 50 -3.63 22.58 -1.53
N LEU A 51 -4.93 22.46 -1.82
CA LEU A 51 -5.70 21.25 -1.57
C LEU A 51 -5.21 20.07 -2.42
N LEU A 52 -4.92 20.30 -3.71
CA LEU A 52 -4.36 19.28 -4.59
C LEU A 52 -2.97 18.83 -4.12
N LEU A 53 -2.10 19.77 -3.72
CA LEU A 53 -0.78 19.43 -3.17
C LEU A 53 -0.90 18.62 -1.87
N ALA A 54 -1.83 18.95 -0.99
CA ALA A 54 -2.10 18.19 0.22
C ALA A 54 -2.58 16.75 -0.07
N LEU A 55 -3.45 16.59 -1.09
CA LEU A 55 -3.88 15.27 -1.53
C LEU A 55 -2.74 14.44 -2.11
N ILE A 56 -1.89 15.03 -2.96
CA ILE A 56 -0.72 14.35 -3.54
C ILE A 56 0.24 13.92 -2.43
N ALA A 57 0.52 14.79 -1.46
CA ALA A 57 1.36 14.47 -0.32
C ALA A 57 0.76 13.33 0.53
N GLY A 58 -0.55 13.34 0.78
CA GLY A 58 -1.25 12.29 1.50
C GLY A 58 -1.19 10.94 0.78
N ILE A 59 -1.38 10.91 -0.53
CA ILE A 59 -1.28 9.68 -1.35
C ILE A 59 0.15 9.13 -1.30
N SER A 60 1.17 9.99 -1.40
CA SER A 60 2.57 9.56 -1.37
C SER A 60 2.94 8.89 -0.05
N VAL A 61 2.49 9.44 1.07
CA VAL A 61 2.70 8.84 2.40
C VAL A 61 1.97 7.50 2.52
N TYR A 62 0.73 7.44 2.06
CA TYR A 62 -0.06 6.21 2.09
C TYR A 62 0.56 5.08 1.26
N MET A 63 1.03 5.38 0.05
CA MET A 63 1.70 4.41 -0.81
C MET A 63 2.98 3.89 -0.17
N HIS A 64 3.81 4.78 0.39
CA HIS A 64 5.05 4.38 1.05
C HIS A 64 4.81 3.47 2.27
N VAL A 65 3.82 3.79 3.11
CA VAL A 65 3.45 2.94 4.26
C VAL A 65 2.89 1.60 3.80
N SER A 66 2.07 1.59 2.74
CA SER A 66 1.51 0.36 2.18
C SER A 66 2.58 -0.56 1.60
N ASP A 67 3.56 -0.01 0.90
CA ASP A 67 4.67 -0.78 0.32
C ASP A 67 5.54 -1.42 1.41
N VAL A 68 5.84 -0.70 2.49
CA VAL A 68 6.59 -1.24 3.64
C VAL A 68 5.80 -2.34 4.34
N GLN A 69 4.49 -2.17 4.53
CA GLN A 69 3.65 -3.19 5.16
C GLN A 69 3.52 -4.44 4.28
N ASN A 70 3.32 -4.27 2.98
CA ASN A 70 3.24 -5.38 2.04
C ASN A 70 4.56 -6.15 1.96
N SER A 71 5.69 -5.45 1.93
CA SER A 71 7.02 -6.06 1.97
C SER A 71 7.23 -6.88 3.25
N ASN A 72 6.93 -6.32 4.42
CA ASN A 72 7.05 -7.02 5.70
C ASN A 72 6.10 -8.22 5.82
N ASN A 73 4.89 -8.12 5.28
CA ASN A 73 3.95 -9.23 5.28
C ASN A 73 4.41 -10.35 4.34
N GLN A 74 4.87 -10.03 3.13
CA GLN A 74 5.43 -11.01 2.20
C GLN A 74 6.66 -11.71 2.78
N GLN A 75 7.53 -10.99 3.49
CA GLN A 75 8.70 -11.56 4.17
C GLN A 75 8.29 -12.60 5.21
N ARG A 76 7.35 -12.25 6.07
CA ARG A 76 6.86 -13.16 7.13
C ARG A 76 6.11 -14.35 6.54
N GLU A 77 5.34 -14.14 5.49
CA GLU A 77 4.59 -15.18 4.81
C GLU A 77 5.52 -16.18 4.12
N SER A 78 6.52 -15.70 3.39
CA SER A 78 7.49 -16.54 2.67
C SER A 78 8.34 -17.38 3.60
N LEU A 79 8.93 -16.78 4.65
CA LEU A 79 9.67 -17.52 5.66
C LEU A 79 8.76 -18.47 6.44
N GLY A 80 7.52 -18.03 6.73
CA GLY A 80 6.50 -18.85 7.39
C GLY A 80 6.16 -20.10 6.59
N LEU A 81 6.05 -20.00 5.26
CA LEU A 81 5.80 -21.16 4.39
C LEU A 81 6.94 -22.18 4.47
N ILE A 82 8.20 -21.74 4.39
CA ILE A 82 9.36 -22.61 4.51
C ILE A 82 9.37 -23.30 5.89
N VAL A 83 9.22 -22.52 6.97
CA VAL A 83 9.17 -23.03 8.34
C VAL A 83 8.03 -24.04 8.52
N ASN A 84 6.86 -23.74 8.00
CA ASN A 84 5.70 -24.63 8.11
C ASN A 84 5.89 -25.92 7.31
N THR A 85 6.48 -25.84 6.12
CA THR A 85 6.84 -27.01 5.32
C THR A 85 7.81 -27.91 6.08
N VAL A 86 8.84 -27.34 6.68
CA VAL A 86 9.80 -28.08 7.49
C VAL A 86 9.12 -28.72 8.70
N ARG A 87 8.32 -27.95 9.45
CA ARG A 87 7.61 -28.47 10.65
C ARG A 87 6.59 -29.56 10.31
N ALA A 88 5.89 -29.42 9.19
CA ALA A 88 4.90 -30.42 8.77
C ALA A 88 5.56 -31.78 8.50
N ASN A 89 6.81 -31.77 8.07
CA ASN A 89 7.57 -32.97 7.72
C ASN A 89 8.55 -33.42 8.81
N ASP A 90 8.67 -32.69 9.92
CA ASP A 90 9.60 -32.98 11.04
C ASP A 90 9.28 -34.29 11.81
N GLY A 91 8.16 -34.92 11.53
CA GLY A 91 7.76 -36.18 12.21
C GLY A 91 7.94 -37.42 11.36
N THR A 92 8.20 -37.29 10.07
CA THR A 92 8.13 -38.40 9.11
C THR A 92 9.45 -38.68 8.40
N GLY A 93 10.45 -37.81 8.52
CA GLY A 93 11.66 -37.98 7.75
C GLY A 93 12.90 -37.32 8.30
N ALA A 94 14.02 -37.77 7.81
CA ALA A 94 15.32 -37.18 8.10
C ALA A 94 15.53 -35.94 7.26
N ILE A 95 15.96 -34.83 7.88
CA ILE A 95 16.38 -33.63 7.18
C ILE A 95 17.83 -33.82 6.76
N ALA A 96 18.09 -33.63 5.48
CA ALA A 96 19.41 -33.77 4.88
C ALA A 96 19.74 -32.53 4.01
N GLN A 97 21.00 -32.31 3.78
CA GLN A 97 21.51 -31.40 2.80
C GLN A 97 21.75 -32.16 1.49
N GLY A 98 21.22 -31.67 0.40
CA GLY A 98 21.45 -32.19 -0.95
C GLY A 98 21.98 -31.11 -1.87
N SER A 99 22.37 -31.50 -3.08
CA SER A 99 22.76 -30.55 -4.14
C SER A 99 21.53 -30.22 -4.97
N GLY A 100 21.17 -28.94 -5.04
CA GLY A 100 20.11 -28.41 -5.87
C GLY A 100 20.61 -27.86 -7.21
N PRO A 101 19.72 -27.33 -8.04
CA PRO A 101 20.07 -26.73 -9.34
C PRO A 101 20.98 -25.50 -9.23
N GLU A 102 20.82 -24.68 -8.20
CA GLU A 102 21.57 -23.44 -7.97
C GLU A 102 22.07 -23.38 -6.52
N GLY A 103 22.87 -24.35 -6.10
CA GLY A 103 23.43 -24.44 -4.75
C GLY A 103 22.84 -25.58 -3.93
N ASP A 104 22.83 -25.41 -2.62
CA ASP A 104 22.35 -26.43 -1.71
C ASP A 104 20.83 -26.54 -1.71
N ALA A 105 20.33 -27.75 -1.51
CA ALA A 105 18.92 -28.05 -1.32
C ALA A 105 18.67 -28.64 0.06
N LEU A 106 17.66 -28.13 0.73
CA LEU A 106 17.12 -28.73 1.94
C LEU A 106 16.22 -29.89 1.54
N VAL A 107 16.57 -31.08 1.92
CA VAL A 107 15.88 -32.33 1.54
C VAL A 107 15.28 -32.96 2.78
N ILE A 108 13.99 -33.26 2.71
CA ILE A 108 13.26 -34.00 3.75
C ILE A 108 12.86 -35.33 3.16
N VAL A 109 13.42 -36.39 3.69
CA VAL A 109 13.23 -37.75 3.19
C VAL A 109 12.09 -38.46 3.93
N GLU A 110 11.14 -38.96 3.18
CA GLU A 110 9.99 -39.73 3.69
C GLU A 110 10.04 -41.18 3.20
N HIS A 111 9.95 -42.13 4.10
CA HIS A 111 9.88 -43.55 3.77
C HIS A 111 8.42 -44.01 3.79
N ALA A 112 7.85 -44.23 2.63
CA ALA A 112 6.51 -44.79 2.46
C ALA A 112 6.58 -46.24 2.01
N THR A 113 5.48 -46.98 2.17
CA THR A 113 5.39 -48.39 1.70
C THR A 113 5.57 -48.53 0.19
N SER A 114 5.29 -47.48 -0.58
CA SER A 114 5.42 -47.42 -2.04
C SER A 114 6.82 -46.99 -2.52
N GLY A 115 7.70 -46.57 -1.63
CA GLY A 115 9.02 -46.07 -1.98
C GLY A 115 9.51 -44.95 -1.07
N THR A 116 10.71 -44.47 -1.34
CA THR A 116 11.28 -43.32 -0.64
C THR A 116 11.00 -42.05 -1.46
N TYR A 117 10.44 -41.04 -0.82
CA TYR A 117 10.12 -39.75 -1.41
C TYR A 117 10.92 -38.65 -0.75
N GLU A 118 11.06 -37.54 -1.45
CA GLU A 118 11.78 -36.38 -0.98
C GLU A 118 10.96 -35.12 -1.20
N THR A 119 10.81 -34.30 -0.15
CA THR A 119 10.43 -32.91 -0.27
C THR A 119 11.70 -32.09 -0.34
N ARG A 120 11.96 -31.48 -1.48
CA ARG A 120 13.17 -30.70 -1.77
C ARG A 120 12.83 -29.22 -1.79
N ILE A 121 13.55 -28.42 -1.01
CA ILE A 121 13.45 -26.96 -1.02
C ILE A 121 14.79 -26.43 -1.52
N TYR A 122 14.77 -25.68 -2.62
CA TYR A 122 15.97 -25.23 -3.31
C TYR A 122 15.80 -23.91 -4.02
N SER A 123 16.92 -23.26 -4.34
CA SER A 123 16.94 -22.02 -5.13
C SER A 123 16.94 -22.31 -6.63
N TYR A 124 16.15 -21.55 -7.39
CA TYR A 124 16.14 -21.58 -8.83
C TYR A 124 15.61 -20.27 -9.42
N GLN A 125 16.44 -19.59 -10.23
CA GLN A 125 16.10 -18.33 -10.90
C GLN A 125 15.53 -17.25 -9.97
N GLY A 126 16.17 -17.07 -8.80
CA GLY A 126 15.76 -16.07 -7.81
C GLY A 126 14.45 -16.39 -7.08
N LYS A 127 14.06 -17.64 -7.07
CA LYS A 127 12.91 -18.18 -6.33
C LYS A 127 13.35 -19.33 -5.45
N ILE A 128 12.66 -19.51 -4.35
CA ILE A 128 12.76 -20.71 -3.51
C ILE A 128 11.59 -21.61 -3.88
N LEU A 129 11.91 -22.78 -4.38
CA LEU A 129 10.96 -23.76 -4.88
C LEU A 129 10.85 -24.95 -3.93
N GLN A 130 9.66 -25.54 -3.89
CA GLN A 130 9.38 -26.81 -3.23
C GLN A 130 8.96 -27.84 -4.28
N GLU A 131 9.61 -28.98 -4.27
CA GLU A 131 9.30 -30.11 -5.13
C GLU A 131 9.13 -31.37 -4.28
N TYR A 132 8.08 -32.14 -4.53
CA TYR A 132 7.88 -33.48 -3.97
C TYR A 132 8.08 -34.51 -5.04
N SER A 133 9.04 -35.40 -4.86
CA SER A 133 9.43 -36.35 -5.88
C SER A 133 9.96 -37.66 -5.30
N LEU A 134 10.10 -38.68 -6.14
CA LEU A 134 10.78 -39.92 -5.75
C LEU A 134 12.26 -39.63 -5.47
N ALA A 135 12.80 -40.24 -4.42
CA ALA A 135 14.21 -40.06 -4.04
C ALA A 135 15.13 -40.40 -5.20
N GLY A 136 16.14 -39.52 -5.41
CA GLY A 136 17.11 -39.67 -6.47
C GLY A 136 16.61 -39.32 -7.88
N SER A 137 15.39 -38.84 -8.06
CA SER A 137 14.90 -38.33 -9.34
C SER A 137 15.54 -36.98 -9.69
N ALA A 138 15.57 -36.64 -10.98
CA ALA A 138 16.05 -35.33 -11.43
C ALA A 138 15.12 -34.22 -10.93
N TYR A 139 15.68 -33.02 -10.70
CA TYR A 139 14.90 -31.83 -10.38
C TYR A 139 14.04 -31.38 -11.55
N THR A 140 12.82 -30.95 -11.27
CA THR A 140 11.86 -30.45 -12.24
C THR A 140 11.31 -29.07 -11.83
N PRO A 141 12.12 -27.99 -11.89
CA PRO A 141 11.76 -26.69 -11.39
C PRO A 141 10.45 -26.13 -11.99
N GLU A 142 10.15 -26.49 -13.23
CA GLU A 142 8.93 -26.09 -13.93
C GLU A 142 7.64 -26.71 -13.34
N LYS A 143 7.77 -27.79 -12.57
CA LYS A 143 6.66 -28.45 -11.87
C LYS A 143 6.62 -28.15 -10.38
N ALA A 144 7.67 -27.50 -9.87
CA ALA A 144 7.81 -27.17 -8.47
C ALA A 144 6.91 -25.99 -8.07
N SER A 145 6.45 -26.00 -6.83
CA SER A 145 5.69 -24.91 -6.24
C SER A 145 6.64 -23.80 -5.74
N THR A 146 6.32 -22.54 -6.04
CA THR A 146 7.07 -21.41 -5.51
C THR A 146 6.67 -21.14 -4.07
N LEU A 147 7.62 -21.21 -3.14
CA LEU A 147 7.43 -20.84 -1.73
C LEU A 147 7.71 -19.36 -1.50
N ALA A 148 8.77 -18.82 -2.13
CA ALA A 148 9.20 -17.45 -1.95
C ALA A 148 9.95 -16.94 -3.19
N THR A 149 10.03 -15.61 -3.30
CA THR A 149 10.99 -14.95 -4.20
C THR A 149 12.17 -14.49 -3.34
N SER A 150 13.34 -15.02 -3.58
CA SER A 150 14.58 -14.65 -2.89
C SER A 150 15.80 -14.98 -3.73
N LYS A 151 16.78 -14.10 -3.71
CA LYS A 151 18.09 -14.31 -4.36
C LYS A 151 19.06 -15.11 -3.50
N THR A 152 18.77 -15.19 -2.20
CA THR A 152 19.58 -15.90 -1.23
C THR A 152 18.74 -16.99 -0.59
N PHE A 153 19.26 -18.20 -0.55
CA PHE A 153 18.69 -19.32 0.20
C PHE A 153 19.84 -20.09 0.82
N GLU A 154 20.04 -19.90 2.11
CA GLU A 154 21.04 -20.59 2.90
C GLU A 154 20.37 -21.26 4.09
N PHE A 155 20.88 -22.39 4.49
CA PHE A 155 20.42 -23.06 5.68
C PHE A 155 21.56 -23.74 6.40
N SER A 156 21.42 -23.85 7.70
CA SER A 156 22.36 -24.59 8.55
C SER A 156 21.60 -25.35 9.63
N TYR A 157 22.14 -26.48 10.00
CA TYR A 157 21.58 -27.30 11.03
C TYR A 157 22.60 -27.50 12.16
N SER A 158 22.24 -27.17 13.38
CA SER A 158 23.09 -27.36 14.55
C SER A 158 22.24 -27.55 15.82
N GLY A 159 22.56 -28.59 16.60
CA GLY A 159 21.96 -28.78 17.91
C GLY A 159 20.43 -28.94 17.93
N GLY A 160 19.84 -29.50 16.90
CA GLY A 160 18.38 -29.62 16.80
C GLY A 160 17.68 -28.37 16.25
N LEU A 161 18.43 -27.36 15.85
CA LEU A 161 17.93 -26.12 15.29
C LEU A 161 18.32 -26.02 13.82
N LEU A 162 17.31 -25.87 12.94
CA LEU A 162 17.49 -25.51 11.55
C LEU A 162 17.33 -23.99 11.42
N THR A 163 18.35 -23.34 10.95
CA THR A 163 18.32 -21.91 10.60
C THR A 163 18.24 -21.76 9.10
N VAL A 164 17.27 -21.02 8.62
CA VAL A 164 17.06 -20.70 7.20
C VAL A 164 17.21 -19.20 7.00
N THR A 165 18.09 -18.80 6.10
CA THR A 165 18.37 -17.40 5.77
C THR A 165 18.01 -17.12 4.31
N THR A 166 17.30 -16.03 4.09
CA THR A 166 16.92 -15.50 2.77
C THR A 166 17.27 -14.01 2.71
N ASP A 167 17.16 -13.38 1.56
CA ASP A 167 17.27 -11.92 1.43
C ASP A 167 16.15 -11.16 2.18
N GLN A 168 15.14 -11.87 2.64
CA GLN A 168 14.02 -11.32 3.39
C GLN A 168 14.18 -11.46 4.90
N GLY A 169 15.17 -12.22 5.37
CA GLY A 169 15.44 -12.41 6.78
C GLY A 169 15.86 -13.84 7.13
N THR A 170 15.90 -14.11 8.42
CA THR A 170 16.28 -15.42 8.98
C THR A 170 15.14 -15.97 9.83
N ALA A 171 14.91 -17.27 9.70
CA ALA A 171 13.97 -18.00 10.54
C ALA A 171 14.64 -19.23 11.16
N GLU A 172 14.24 -19.57 12.38
CA GLU A 172 14.74 -20.70 13.11
C GLU A 172 13.63 -21.72 13.40
N VAL A 173 13.92 -22.98 13.18
CA VAL A 173 13.01 -24.10 13.40
C VAL A 173 13.65 -25.12 14.32
N ALA A 174 13.09 -25.29 15.50
CA ALA A 174 13.49 -26.42 16.37
C ALA A 174 12.90 -27.70 15.78
N LEU A 175 13.75 -28.67 15.51
CA LEU A 175 13.40 -29.96 14.95
C LEU A 175 13.34 -31.01 16.03
N ARG A 176 12.28 -31.83 15.99
CA ARG A 176 12.08 -32.91 16.99
C ARG A 176 12.84 -34.17 16.64
N PHE A 177 13.06 -34.41 15.34
CA PHE A 177 13.64 -35.65 14.83
C PHE A 177 14.82 -35.41 13.89
N ALA A 178 15.67 -34.46 14.23
CA ALA A 178 16.86 -34.26 13.45
C ALA A 178 17.90 -35.33 13.74
N GLN A 179 17.86 -36.38 13.04
CA GLN A 179 18.99 -37.31 12.92
C GLN A 179 19.03 -37.88 11.51
N GLY A 180 19.98 -37.51 10.76
CA GLY A 180 20.21 -38.12 9.48
C GLY A 180 21.20 -37.40 8.65
N GLY A 181 22.35 -37.18 9.11
CA GLY A 181 23.40 -36.66 8.30
C GLY A 181 24.71 -37.32 8.65
N ASN A 182 25.01 -38.41 8.07
CA ASN A 182 26.38 -38.82 7.75
C ASN A 182 26.49 -38.90 6.25
#